data_b8c884d704c667b9ee10e9f1890fee16
#
_entry.id   b8c884d704c667b9ee10e9f1890fee16
#
_cell.length_a   1.000
_cell.length_b   1.000
_cell.length_c   1.000
_cell.angle_alpha   90.00
_cell.angle_beta   90.00
_cell.angle_gamma   90.00
#
_symmetry.space_group_name_H-M   'P 1'
#
loop_
_entity.id
_entity.type
_entity.pdbx_description
1 polymer ?
#
loop_
_entity_poly.entity_id
_entity_poly.type
_entity_poly.pdbx_seq_one_letter_code
_entity_poly.pdbx_strand_id
1 'polypeptide(L)'
;MNPFIIMDSTALILLLAFSVSVLGLFVFIWSMSHDFFNSKESGSRVIFAKNEIGLVEDPSSNQTDHELQHAAGDTDASLSVAELKDRQIADDSSAKPAFICLISAMAWLIIGSAAAIISSIKLHNPDWLVDSAWLTFGRMRTIHLNSVIYGWASMAGIGVSVWLIPRLLKTPLVGAKFVYAGALMWQAALLCGLVLIGLGHTDGMEWLEMPWQVDIFIIVGGALMGLPLFLTLANRKVDHLYVSVWYIGAALIWFPILFLVAKIPAFSYGIQGAAMNWWYGHNALGLWFTPIGLGAAYYFIPKVLGRPIYSYNLSLLGFWCLAFFYSQVGGHHLIGGPLPTWMVTLSIVQSMMMIIPVFAVAVNHHMTVGGNIKAVLHSPTLRFIVLGSMLYVTASVQGSLEALRSVNVITHFTHYTVAHAHLGMYGFFTLVMFGSIYFIVPRIVDWEWPHAWMISAHFWLVSIGFAIYFIGLSIGGWLQGETMLEAAKPFIDSVNVTLPYLKARSIGGGLMALGHVIFVIHFILMCLRYGHKKAPTLLVPKVNIPFIKDAKVASNELSGV
;
A
#
# COMPACT_ATOMS: atom_id res chain seq x y z
N MET A 1 -23.38 -27.68 19.35
CA MET A 1 -23.83 -26.45 18.71
C MET A 1 -24.52 -26.79 17.40
N ASN A 2 -25.66 -26.23 17.13
CA ASN A 2 -26.45 -26.54 15.92
C ASN A 2 -25.72 -25.93 14.70
N PRO A 3 -25.33 -26.71 13.68
CA PRO A 3 -24.59 -26.18 12.52
C PRO A 3 -25.35 -25.08 11.74
N PHE A 4 -26.68 -25.08 11.85
CA PHE A 4 -27.50 -24.02 11.25
C PHE A 4 -27.30 -22.64 11.92
N ILE A 5 -27.07 -22.58 13.24
CA ILE A 5 -26.85 -21.33 13.97
C ILE A 5 -25.51 -20.69 13.56
N ILE A 6 -24.50 -21.52 13.23
CA ILE A 6 -23.17 -21.06 12.85
C ILE A 6 -23.20 -20.46 11.43
N MET A 7 -23.90 -21.09 10.49
CA MET A 7 -24.10 -20.57 9.13
C MET A 7 -24.86 -19.22 9.14
N ASP A 8 -25.87 -19.11 10.01
CA ASP A 8 -26.64 -17.88 10.19
C ASP A 8 -25.77 -16.72 10.69
N SER A 9 -24.77 -16.97 11.54
CA SER A 9 -23.89 -15.94 12.07
C SER A 9 -22.96 -15.34 10.99
N THR A 10 -22.39 -16.18 10.13
CA THR A 10 -21.56 -15.71 9.01
C THR A 10 -22.39 -14.95 7.98
N ALA A 11 -23.57 -15.47 7.64
CA ALA A 11 -24.50 -14.79 6.76
C ALA A 11 -24.94 -13.44 7.35
N LEU A 12 -25.20 -13.39 8.65
CA LEU A 12 -25.57 -12.16 9.35
C LEU A 12 -24.45 -11.12 9.31
N ILE A 13 -23.20 -11.51 9.55
CA ILE A 13 -22.03 -10.58 9.47
C ILE A 13 -21.89 -10.03 8.05
N LEU A 14 -21.98 -10.89 7.04
CA LEU A 14 -21.88 -10.46 5.65
C LEU A 14 -23.05 -9.54 5.26
N LEU A 15 -24.25 -9.83 5.71
CA LEU A 15 -25.41 -8.98 5.49
C LEU A 15 -25.29 -7.64 6.21
N LEU A 16 -24.75 -7.60 7.44
CA LEU A 16 -24.48 -6.36 8.16
C LEU A 16 -23.42 -5.54 7.43
N ALA A 17 -22.31 -6.14 7.00
CA ALA A 17 -21.28 -5.47 6.21
C ALA A 17 -21.85 -4.91 4.90
N PHE A 18 -22.69 -5.66 4.20
CA PHE A 18 -23.40 -5.19 3.01
C PHE A 18 -24.35 -4.03 3.32
N SER A 19 -25.12 -4.12 4.42
CA SER A 19 -26.05 -3.07 4.84
C SER A 19 -25.32 -1.75 5.16
N VAL A 20 -24.16 -1.84 5.83
CA VAL A 20 -23.30 -0.67 6.09
C VAL A 20 -22.79 -0.07 4.78
N SER A 21 -22.39 -0.90 3.81
CA SER A 21 -21.97 -0.43 2.49
C SER A 21 -23.10 0.26 1.74
N VAL A 22 -24.33 -0.29 1.78
CA VAL A 22 -25.53 0.32 1.19
C VAL A 22 -25.84 1.67 1.85
N LEU A 23 -25.77 1.73 3.19
CA LEU A 23 -25.94 2.99 3.92
C LEU A 23 -24.90 4.03 3.50
N GLY A 24 -23.63 3.61 3.36
CA GLY A 24 -22.56 4.47 2.84
C GLY A 24 -22.87 5.02 1.45
N LEU A 25 -23.42 4.19 0.55
CA LEU A 25 -23.87 4.64 -0.77
C LEU A 25 -25.00 5.66 -0.68
N PHE A 26 -25.98 5.46 0.18
CA PHE A 26 -27.06 6.44 0.39
C PHE A 26 -26.52 7.77 0.94
N VAL A 27 -25.59 7.72 1.91
CA VAL A 27 -24.92 8.93 2.43
C VAL A 27 -24.15 9.64 1.32
N PHE A 28 -23.48 8.89 0.46
CA PHE A 28 -22.77 9.46 -0.71
C PHE A 28 -23.72 10.14 -1.69
N ILE A 29 -24.82 9.47 -2.09
CA ILE A 29 -25.82 10.04 -2.99
C ILE A 29 -26.46 11.28 -2.36
N TRP A 30 -26.80 11.22 -1.08
CA TRP A 30 -27.33 12.36 -0.35
C TRP A 30 -26.34 13.53 -0.31
N SER A 31 -25.06 13.27 -0.01
CA SER A 31 -24.02 14.27 -0.02
C SER A 31 -23.82 14.91 -1.40
N MET A 32 -23.91 14.11 -2.46
CA MET A 32 -23.87 14.61 -3.85
C MET A 32 -25.05 15.53 -4.15
N SER A 33 -26.27 15.17 -3.70
CA SER A 33 -27.50 15.94 -3.94
C SER A 33 -27.58 17.22 -3.13
N HIS A 34 -26.81 17.34 -2.04
CA HIS A 34 -26.75 18.52 -1.18
C HIS A 34 -25.47 19.34 -1.36
N ASP A 35 -24.83 19.20 -2.51
CA ASP A 35 -23.69 20.02 -2.92
C ASP A 35 -22.45 19.98 -1.99
N PHE A 36 -22.34 18.97 -1.10
CA PHE A 36 -21.17 18.81 -0.26
C PHE A 36 -19.85 18.62 -1.04
N PHE A 37 -19.95 18.29 -2.32
CA PHE A 37 -18.81 18.08 -3.22
C PHE A 37 -18.71 19.15 -4.32
N ASN A 38 -19.36 20.28 -4.18
CA ASN A 38 -19.39 21.35 -5.19
C ASN A 38 -18.05 22.08 -5.40
N SER A 39 -17.07 21.86 -4.53
CA SER A 39 -15.73 22.44 -4.67
C SER A 39 -14.81 21.68 -5.62
N LYS A 40 -15.31 21.21 -6.76
CA LYS A 40 -14.67 20.24 -7.66
C LYS A 40 -13.28 20.66 -8.15
N GLU A 41 -13.16 21.89 -8.60
CA GLU A 41 -11.88 22.41 -9.10
C GLU A 41 -10.97 22.84 -7.95
N SER A 42 -11.49 23.53 -6.95
CA SER A 42 -10.75 23.90 -5.76
C SER A 42 -10.26 22.68 -4.97
N GLY A 43 -11.06 21.60 -4.92
CA GLY A 43 -10.70 20.35 -4.26
C GLY A 43 -9.46 19.69 -4.86
N SER A 44 -9.29 19.71 -6.17
CA SER A 44 -8.12 19.14 -6.85
C SER A 44 -6.84 19.94 -6.64
N ARG A 45 -6.96 21.21 -6.25
CA ARG A 45 -5.85 22.15 -6.04
C ARG A 45 -5.38 22.26 -4.60
N VAL A 46 -6.10 21.70 -3.63
CA VAL A 46 -5.82 21.84 -2.18
C VAL A 46 -4.41 21.38 -1.77
N ILE A 47 -3.83 20.42 -2.48
CA ILE A 47 -2.49 19.92 -2.21
C ILE A 47 -1.38 20.88 -2.67
N PHE A 48 -1.71 21.86 -3.48
CA PHE A 48 -0.76 22.82 -4.03
C PHE A 48 -0.78 24.13 -3.25
N ALA A 49 0.40 24.72 -3.11
CA ALA A 49 0.54 26.14 -2.83
C ALA A 49 0.29 26.95 -4.12
N LYS A 50 0.08 28.27 -3.97
CA LYS A 50 -0.30 29.15 -5.09
C LYS A 50 0.63 29.06 -6.31
N ASN A 51 1.91 28.76 -6.11
CA ASN A 51 2.95 28.76 -7.15
C ASN A 51 3.47 27.36 -7.52
N GLU A 52 2.86 26.29 -7.00
CA GLU A 52 3.33 24.92 -7.27
C GLU A 52 2.69 24.31 -8.53
N ILE A 53 1.59 24.89 -9.04
CA ILE A 53 0.96 24.39 -10.27
C ILE A 53 1.80 24.85 -11.46
N GLY A 54 2.19 23.90 -12.31
CA GLY A 54 3.09 24.12 -13.45
C GLY A 54 4.56 23.83 -13.13
N LEU A 55 4.92 23.62 -11.85
CA LEU A 55 6.28 23.25 -11.46
C LEU A 55 6.37 21.74 -11.22
N VAL A 56 7.28 21.07 -11.90
CA VAL A 56 7.60 19.67 -11.61
C VAL A 56 8.40 19.64 -10.31
N GLU A 57 7.85 19.05 -9.26
CA GLU A 57 8.48 19.02 -7.91
C GLU A 57 9.64 18.02 -7.82
N ASP A 58 9.89 17.22 -8.82
CA ASP A 58 10.98 16.26 -8.87
C ASP A 58 12.09 16.74 -9.80
N PRO A 59 13.16 17.32 -9.26
CA PRO A 59 14.24 17.90 -10.06
C PRO A 59 15.17 16.88 -10.70
N SER A 60 14.96 15.58 -10.53
CA SER A 60 15.67 14.56 -11.32
C SER A 60 15.22 14.51 -12.79
N SER A 61 14.15 15.23 -13.15
CA SER A 61 13.94 15.63 -14.53
C SER A 61 15.09 16.57 -14.91
N ASN A 62 15.84 16.28 -15.97
CA ASN A 62 16.90 17.14 -16.51
C ASN A 62 16.44 18.58 -16.89
N GLN A 63 15.55 19.16 -16.11
CA GLN A 63 15.23 20.56 -16.20
C GLN A 63 16.41 21.34 -15.63
N THR A 64 17.01 22.15 -16.44
CA THR A 64 18.08 23.03 -16.01
C THR A 64 17.54 23.99 -14.95
N ASP A 65 18.39 24.37 -13.98
CA ASP A 65 18.07 25.42 -12.98
C ASP A 65 17.44 26.66 -13.63
N HIS A 66 17.77 26.93 -14.88
CA HIS A 66 17.26 28.03 -15.68
C HIS A 66 15.77 27.85 -16.07
N GLU A 67 15.33 26.64 -16.40
CA GLU A 67 13.91 26.35 -16.72
C GLU A 67 13.04 26.37 -15.46
N LEU A 68 13.60 25.93 -14.34
CA LEU A 68 12.93 26.03 -13.03
C LEU A 68 12.83 27.49 -12.57
N GLN A 69 13.84 28.32 -12.83
CA GLN A 69 13.82 29.73 -12.50
C GLN A 69 12.88 30.54 -13.43
N HIS A 70 12.76 30.20 -14.71
CA HIS A 70 11.81 30.84 -15.62
C HIS A 70 10.37 30.48 -15.31
N ALA A 71 10.08 29.22 -14.92
CA ALA A 71 8.76 28.83 -14.46
C ALA A 71 8.36 29.50 -13.12
N ALA A 72 9.34 29.80 -12.27
CA ALA A 72 9.13 30.53 -11.01
C ALA A 72 9.03 32.07 -11.21
N GLY A 73 9.55 32.59 -12.33
CA GLY A 73 9.71 34.05 -12.53
C GLY A 73 8.46 34.83 -12.89
N ASP A 74 7.38 34.16 -13.26
CA ASP A 74 6.17 34.82 -13.76
C ASP A 74 4.99 34.83 -12.76
N THR A 75 5.21 34.46 -11.51
CA THR A 75 4.13 34.41 -10.52
C THR A 75 4.46 35.22 -9.27
N ASP A 76 3.87 36.40 -9.21
CA ASP A 76 3.91 37.37 -8.09
C ASP A 76 3.22 36.89 -6.79
N ALA A 77 3.15 35.58 -6.58
CA ALA A 77 2.44 34.99 -5.44
C ALA A 77 3.30 33.97 -4.69
N SER A 78 4.36 34.48 -4.02
CA SER A 78 5.03 33.71 -2.97
C SER A 78 4.02 33.24 -1.92
N LEU A 79 4.18 31.97 -1.44
CA LEU A 79 3.49 31.52 -0.22
C LEU A 79 3.68 32.59 0.86
N SER A 80 2.61 32.91 1.58
CA SER A 80 2.75 33.74 2.75
C SER A 80 3.72 33.09 3.73
N VAL A 81 4.52 33.87 4.43
CA VAL A 81 5.46 33.36 5.45
C VAL A 81 4.74 32.48 6.48
N ALA A 82 3.48 32.78 6.77
CA ALA A 82 2.63 31.99 7.66
C ALA A 82 2.30 30.60 7.10
N GLU A 83 1.96 30.48 5.82
CA GLU A 83 1.67 29.19 5.17
C GLU A 83 2.92 28.31 5.08
N LEU A 84 4.08 28.89 4.79
CA LEU A 84 5.37 28.17 4.78
C LEU A 84 5.72 27.66 6.17
N LYS A 85 5.49 28.46 7.20
CA LYS A 85 5.72 28.10 8.60
C LYS A 85 4.80 26.97 9.05
N ASP A 86 3.50 27.05 8.75
CA ASP A 86 2.54 25.99 9.09
C ASP A 86 2.90 24.67 8.40
N ARG A 87 3.30 24.70 7.12
CA ARG A 87 3.78 23.54 6.37
C ARG A 87 5.03 22.93 7.01
N GLN A 88 6.02 23.75 7.36
CA GLN A 88 7.24 23.28 8.01
C GLN A 88 6.95 22.65 9.38
N ILE A 89 6.10 23.27 10.20
CA ILE A 89 5.71 22.73 11.50
C ILE A 89 5.00 21.38 11.34
N ALA A 90 4.12 21.24 10.35
CA ALA A 90 3.45 19.98 10.06
C ALA A 90 4.46 18.88 9.64
N ASP A 91 5.36 19.19 8.72
CA ASP A 91 6.37 18.26 8.24
C ASP A 91 7.35 17.84 9.37
N ASP A 92 7.84 18.79 10.16
CA ASP A 92 8.78 18.52 11.27
C ASP A 92 8.14 17.65 12.37
N SER A 93 6.85 17.86 12.66
CA SER A 93 6.13 17.07 13.67
C SER A 93 5.99 15.60 13.32
N SER A 94 5.89 15.30 12.05
CA SER A 94 5.66 13.94 11.52
C SER A 94 6.94 13.25 11.03
N ALA A 95 8.03 14.00 10.83
CA ALA A 95 9.26 13.48 10.23
C ALA A 95 9.84 12.28 10.99
N LYS A 96 10.10 12.43 12.29
CA LYS A 96 10.67 11.34 13.10
C LYS A 96 9.74 10.13 13.26
N PRO A 97 8.42 10.29 13.57
CA PRO A 97 7.48 9.17 13.63
C PRO A 97 7.38 8.40 12.31
N ALA A 98 7.28 9.10 11.18
CA ALA A 98 7.26 8.48 9.86
C ALA A 98 8.57 7.73 9.58
N PHE A 99 9.71 8.34 9.91
CA PHE A 99 11.03 7.76 9.68
C PHE A 99 11.24 6.44 10.42
N ILE A 100 10.78 6.32 11.68
CA ILE A 100 10.86 5.06 12.45
C ILE A 100 10.04 3.95 11.78
N CYS A 101 8.84 4.25 11.29
CA CYS A 101 8.06 3.29 10.53
C CYS A 101 8.79 2.87 9.24
N LEU A 102 9.39 3.81 8.50
CA LEU A 102 10.10 3.52 7.27
C LEU A 102 11.38 2.71 7.49
N ILE A 103 12.17 3.00 8.54
CA ILE A 103 13.35 2.18 8.90
C ILE A 103 12.94 0.75 9.21
N SER A 104 11.89 0.57 10.03
CA SER A 104 11.42 -0.78 10.35
C SER A 104 10.93 -1.53 9.12
N ALA A 105 10.25 -0.84 8.19
CA ALA A 105 9.85 -1.41 6.91
C ALA A 105 11.05 -1.93 6.11
N MET A 106 12.18 -1.18 6.08
CA MET A 106 13.40 -1.63 5.40
C MET A 106 13.95 -2.94 5.96
N ALA A 107 13.98 -3.08 7.29
CA ALA A 107 14.43 -4.32 7.92
C ALA A 107 13.55 -5.51 7.54
N TRP A 108 12.23 -5.33 7.58
CA TRP A 108 11.27 -6.38 7.22
C TRP A 108 11.27 -6.72 5.73
N LEU A 109 11.57 -5.75 4.87
CA LEU A 109 11.73 -6.00 3.44
C LEU A 109 12.85 -7.02 3.19
N ILE A 110 13.98 -6.90 3.88
CA ILE A 110 15.10 -7.85 3.72
C ILE A 110 14.77 -9.20 4.34
N ILE A 111 14.23 -9.23 5.56
CA ILE A 111 13.85 -10.49 6.24
C ILE A 111 12.81 -11.24 5.41
N GLY A 112 11.76 -10.55 4.96
CA GLY A 112 10.71 -11.14 4.13
C GLY A 112 11.23 -11.63 2.79
N SER A 113 12.16 -10.89 2.15
CA SER A 113 12.79 -11.32 0.89
C SER A 113 13.66 -12.56 1.06
N ALA A 114 14.43 -12.65 2.14
CA ALA A 114 15.25 -13.83 2.44
C ALA A 114 14.37 -15.08 2.63
N ALA A 115 13.31 -14.97 3.42
CA ALA A 115 12.36 -16.07 3.62
C ALA A 115 11.63 -16.44 2.31
N ALA A 116 11.32 -15.45 1.44
CA ALA A 116 10.73 -15.68 0.13
C ALA A 116 11.64 -16.52 -0.78
N ILE A 117 12.93 -16.17 -0.84
CA ILE A 117 13.89 -16.91 -1.68
C ILE A 117 14.03 -18.35 -1.20
N ILE A 118 14.14 -18.57 0.12
CA ILE A 118 14.23 -19.92 0.69
C ILE A 118 12.97 -20.72 0.30
N SER A 119 11.79 -20.18 0.54
CA SER A 119 10.53 -20.87 0.21
C SER A 119 10.36 -21.09 -1.30
N SER A 120 10.81 -20.14 -2.13
CA SER A 120 10.72 -20.26 -3.59
C SER A 120 11.59 -21.40 -4.13
N ILE A 121 12.84 -21.51 -3.67
CA ILE A 121 13.76 -22.57 -4.09
C ILE A 121 13.24 -23.95 -3.68
N LYS A 122 12.66 -24.07 -2.48
CA LYS A 122 12.11 -25.34 -2.00
C LYS A 122 10.94 -25.88 -2.84
N LEU A 123 10.25 -25.07 -3.61
CA LEU A 123 9.19 -25.55 -4.52
C LEU A 123 9.71 -26.35 -5.70
N HIS A 124 10.96 -26.17 -6.10
CA HIS A 124 11.58 -26.91 -7.21
C HIS A 124 12.84 -27.67 -6.81
N ASN A 125 13.30 -27.51 -5.58
CA ASN A 125 14.39 -28.26 -4.95
C ASN A 125 14.03 -28.53 -3.47
N PRO A 126 13.11 -29.47 -3.19
CA PRO A 126 12.55 -29.68 -1.84
C PRO A 126 13.59 -30.16 -0.84
N ASP A 127 14.62 -30.86 -1.26
CA ASP A 127 15.66 -31.44 -0.39
C ASP A 127 16.70 -30.40 0.07
N TRP A 128 16.70 -29.22 -0.53
CA TRP A 128 17.61 -28.15 -0.11
C TRP A 128 17.30 -27.67 1.30
N LEU A 129 18.29 -27.64 2.18
CA LEU A 129 18.16 -27.27 3.60
C LEU A 129 17.13 -28.13 4.37
N VAL A 130 17.02 -29.43 4.03
CA VAL A 130 16.02 -30.34 4.63
C VAL A 130 16.30 -30.64 6.10
N ASP A 131 17.55 -30.61 6.54
CA ASP A 131 17.96 -30.95 7.91
C ASP A 131 17.54 -29.90 8.97
N SER A 132 17.10 -28.72 8.52
CA SER A 132 16.66 -27.65 9.41
C SER A 132 15.14 -27.55 9.47
N ALA A 133 14.56 -27.87 10.62
CA ALA A 133 13.12 -27.67 10.85
C ALA A 133 12.66 -26.21 10.71
N TRP A 134 13.54 -25.25 10.98
CA TRP A 134 13.26 -23.82 10.80
C TRP A 134 13.10 -23.41 9.34
N LEU A 135 13.80 -24.09 8.43
CA LEU A 135 13.88 -23.75 7.01
C LEU A 135 12.94 -24.58 6.13
N THR A 136 11.94 -25.22 6.73
CA THR A 136 10.90 -25.91 5.96
C THR A 136 10.08 -24.92 5.11
N PHE A 137 9.54 -25.38 3.99
CA PHE A 137 8.71 -24.54 3.10
C PHE A 137 7.57 -23.84 3.86
N GLY A 138 6.82 -24.60 4.67
CA GLY A 138 5.68 -24.07 5.42
C GLY A 138 6.07 -22.92 6.35
N ARG A 139 7.16 -23.09 7.13
CA ARG A 139 7.63 -22.04 8.04
C ARG A 139 8.17 -20.83 7.29
N MET A 140 9.01 -21.03 6.28
CA MET A 140 9.60 -19.93 5.51
C MET A 140 8.56 -19.16 4.71
N ARG A 141 7.58 -19.85 4.10
CA ARG A 141 6.47 -19.20 3.42
C ARG A 141 5.67 -18.32 4.40
N THR A 142 5.33 -18.86 5.56
CA THR A 142 4.54 -18.15 6.57
C THR A 142 5.33 -16.96 7.15
N ILE A 143 6.61 -17.12 7.44
CA ILE A 143 7.50 -16.02 7.85
C ILE A 143 7.57 -14.95 6.76
N HIS A 144 7.71 -15.34 5.49
CA HIS A 144 7.68 -14.41 4.38
C HIS A 144 6.38 -13.59 4.37
N LEU A 145 5.22 -14.25 4.40
CA LEU A 145 3.92 -13.59 4.32
C LEU A 145 3.75 -12.55 5.43
N ASN A 146 3.97 -12.95 6.67
CA ASN A 146 3.79 -12.04 7.81
C ASN A 146 4.83 -10.90 7.83
N SER A 147 6.09 -11.18 7.45
CA SER A 147 7.14 -10.15 7.33
C SER A 147 6.81 -9.11 6.27
N VAL A 148 6.28 -9.53 5.10
CA VAL A 148 5.97 -8.57 4.03
C VAL A 148 4.66 -7.83 4.27
N ILE A 149 3.64 -8.46 4.86
CA ILE A 149 2.33 -7.84 5.09
C ILE A 149 2.37 -6.91 6.29
N TYR A 150 2.72 -7.44 7.48
CA TYR A 150 2.71 -6.66 8.72
C TYR A 150 4.01 -5.88 8.93
N GLY A 151 5.13 -6.37 8.42
CA GLY A 151 6.43 -5.72 8.52
C GLY A 151 6.65 -4.67 7.44
N TRP A 152 6.88 -5.08 6.20
CA TRP A 152 7.19 -4.17 5.10
C TRP A 152 6.01 -3.29 4.72
N ALA A 153 4.92 -3.89 4.25
CA ALA A 153 3.83 -3.16 3.61
C ALA A 153 3.07 -2.28 4.60
N SER A 154 2.71 -2.81 5.78
CA SER A 154 2.00 -2.02 6.80
C SER A 154 2.87 -0.90 7.36
N MET A 155 4.15 -1.15 7.65
CA MET A 155 5.03 -0.11 8.18
C MET A 155 5.35 0.97 7.15
N ALA A 156 5.58 0.60 5.88
CA ALA A 156 5.74 1.57 4.80
C ALA A 156 4.47 2.41 4.61
N GLY A 157 3.30 1.76 4.56
CA GLY A 157 2.01 2.44 4.41
C GLY A 157 1.68 3.37 5.59
N ILE A 158 1.92 2.92 6.83
CA ILE A 158 1.74 3.77 8.03
C ILE A 158 2.74 4.93 8.01
N GLY A 159 4.01 4.69 7.71
CA GLY A 159 5.03 5.74 7.62
C GLY A 159 4.68 6.82 6.59
N VAL A 160 4.23 6.41 5.42
CA VAL A 160 3.72 7.32 4.37
C VAL A 160 2.49 8.08 4.86
N SER A 161 1.54 7.43 5.53
CA SER A 161 0.32 8.04 6.06
C SER A 161 0.61 9.05 7.17
N VAL A 162 1.53 8.72 8.09
CA VAL A 162 1.98 9.61 9.17
C VAL A 162 2.62 10.88 8.63
N TRP A 163 3.33 10.79 7.50
CA TRP A 163 3.90 11.97 6.83
C TRP A 163 2.85 12.76 6.05
N LEU A 164 1.94 12.08 5.32
CA LEU A 164 0.97 12.73 4.44
C LEU A 164 -0.15 13.45 5.18
N ILE A 165 -0.72 12.84 6.21
CA ILE A 165 -1.93 13.36 6.88
C ILE A 165 -1.72 14.75 7.49
N PRO A 166 -0.67 15.03 8.32
CA PRO A 166 -0.41 16.36 8.84
C PRO A 166 -0.20 17.41 7.74
N ARG A 167 0.50 17.03 6.68
CA ARG A 167 0.77 17.89 5.53
C ARG A 167 -0.50 18.27 4.77
N LEU A 168 -1.39 17.30 4.52
CA LEU A 168 -2.67 17.52 3.83
C LEU A 168 -3.66 18.34 4.67
N LEU A 169 -3.59 18.19 5.98
CA LEU A 169 -4.47 18.89 6.93
C LEU A 169 -3.91 20.24 7.41
N LYS A 170 -2.70 20.61 6.97
CA LYS A 170 -1.97 21.82 7.37
C LYS A 170 -1.88 21.99 8.88
N THR A 171 -1.72 20.87 9.61
CA THR A 171 -1.69 20.88 11.09
C THR A 171 -0.63 19.91 11.60
N PRO A 172 0.05 20.19 12.72
CA PRO A 172 1.04 19.27 13.27
C PRO A 172 0.43 17.94 13.67
N LEU A 173 1.24 16.87 13.60
CA LEU A 173 0.85 15.55 14.09
C LEU A 173 0.54 15.60 15.59
N VAL A 174 -0.71 15.35 15.96
CA VAL A 174 -1.15 15.33 17.34
C VAL A 174 -0.79 13.99 17.97
N GLY A 175 -0.06 14.02 19.09
CA GLY A 175 0.23 12.79 19.83
C GLY A 175 1.32 11.90 19.23
N ALA A 176 2.34 12.47 18.62
CA ALA A 176 3.47 11.73 18.01
C ALA A 176 4.07 10.63 18.90
N LYS A 177 4.05 10.80 20.24
CA LYS A 177 4.51 9.80 21.21
C LYS A 177 3.75 8.46 21.12
N PHE A 178 2.49 8.50 20.74
CA PHE A 178 1.70 7.28 20.57
C PHE A 178 2.12 6.51 19.30
N VAL A 179 2.56 7.20 18.24
CA VAL A 179 3.13 6.53 17.07
C VAL A 179 4.39 5.76 17.44
N TYR A 180 5.28 6.33 18.28
CA TYR A 180 6.47 5.64 18.74
C TYR A 180 6.13 4.40 19.57
N ALA A 181 5.23 4.55 20.55
CA ALA A 181 4.81 3.44 21.41
C ALA A 181 4.13 2.33 20.58
N GLY A 182 3.25 2.72 19.66
CA GLY A 182 2.57 1.79 18.76
C GLY A 182 3.52 1.06 17.82
N ALA A 183 4.46 1.78 17.21
CA ALA A 183 5.47 1.18 16.34
C ALA A 183 6.35 0.19 17.11
N LEU A 184 6.84 0.54 18.31
CA LEU A 184 7.63 -0.38 19.15
C LEU A 184 6.85 -1.64 19.51
N MET A 185 5.60 -1.48 19.95
CA MET A 185 4.72 -2.60 20.30
C MET A 185 4.46 -3.52 19.09
N TRP A 186 4.16 -2.94 17.93
CA TRP A 186 3.94 -3.68 16.69
C TRP A 186 5.19 -4.46 16.27
N GLN A 187 6.38 -3.85 16.33
CA GLN A 187 7.64 -4.52 15.97
C GLN A 187 7.97 -5.68 16.92
N ALA A 188 7.79 -5.47 18.21
CA ALA A 188 8.02 -6.51 19.22
C ALA A 188 7.04 -7.69 19.03
N ALA A 189 5.76 -7.39 18.79
CA ALA A 189 4.74 -8.39 18.51
C ALA A 189 5.05 -9.19 17.24
N LEU A 190 5.35 -8.49 16.14
CA LEU A 190 5.68 -9.14 14.88
C LEU A 190 6.91 -10.04 15.00
N LEU A 191 7.98 -9.56 15.63
CA LEU A 191 9.19 -10.38 15.87
C LEU A 191 8.86 -11.62 16.71
N CYS A 192 8.10 -11.46 17.79
CA CYS A 192 7.64 -12.58 18.62
C CYS A 192 6.80 -13.57 17.80
N GLY A 193 5.84 -13.09 17.01
CA GLY A 193 5.00 -13.91 16.14
C GLY A 193 5.82 -14.73 15.13
N LEU A 194 6.81 -14.11 14.49
CA LEU A 194 7.67 -14.81 13.54
C LEU A 194 8.56 -15.88 14.20
N VAL A 195 9.06 -15.60 15.39
CA VAL A 195 9.80 -16.60 16.17
C VAL A 195 8.89 -17.78 16.55
N LEU A 196 7.66 -17.52 16.98
CA LEU A 196 6.68 -18.57 17.30
C LEU A 196 6.34 -19.41 16.05
N ILE A 197 6.13 -18.79 14.90
CA ILE A 197 5.94 -19.49 13.62
C ILE A 197 7.17 -20.36 13.31
N GLY A 198 8.37 -19.84 13.48
CA GLY A 198 9.62 -20.58 13.31
C GLY A 198 9.75 -21.78 14.26
N LEU A 199 9.20 -21.70 15.46
CA LEU A 199 9.10 -22.80 16.42
C LEU A 199 7.96 -23.79 16.12
N GLY A 200 7.06 -23.45 15.18
CA GLY A 200 5.93 -24.30 14.80
C GLY A 200 4.62 -23.94 15.50
N HIS A 201 4.58 -22.86 16.28
CA HIS A 201 3.36 -22.34 16.88
C HIS A 201 2.69 -21.36 15.92
N THR A 202 1.68 -21.82 15.20
CA THR A 202 0.99 -21.04 14.18
C THR A 202 -0.50 -21.38 14.14
N ASP A 203 -1.34 -20.37 13.89
CA ASP A 203 -2.73 -20.57 13.52
C ASP A 203 -2.81 -20.98 12.04
N GLY A 204 -3.82 -21.76 11.66
CA GLY A 204 -3.93 -22.32 10.31
C GLY A 204 -4.62 -21.42 9.28
N MET A 205 -4.83 -20.12 9.58
CA MET A 205 -5.52 -19.18 8.71
C MET A 205 -4.52 -18.30 7.97
N GLU A 206 -4.62 -18.24 6.65
CA GLU A 206 -3.69 -17.47 5.81
C GLU A 206 -3.75 -15.98 6.13
N TRP A 207 -2.58 -15.36 6.34
CA TRP A 207 -2.36 -13.97 6.78
C TRP A 207 -2.85 -13.65 8.20
N LEU A 208 -3.21 -14.66 8.95
CA LEU A 208 -3.59 -14.63 10.36
C LEU A 208 -2.88 -15.76 11.12
N GLU A 209 -1.68 -16.14 10.66
CA GLU A 209 -0.96 -17.31 11.16
C GLU A 209 -0.29 -17.06 12.52
N MET A 210 -0.10 -15.82 12.92
CA MET A 210 0.43 -15.53 14.26
C MET A 210 -0.56 -15.97 15.34
N PRO A 211 -0.07 -16.52 16.48
CA PRO A 211 -0.93 -16.86 17.60
C PRO A 211 -1.71 -15.64 18.12
N TRP A 212 -2.97 -15.84 18.49
CA TRP A 212 -3.86 -14.74 18.90
C TRP A 212 -3.34 -13.87 20.05
N GLN A 213 -2.49 -14.44 20.93
CA GLN A 213 -1.84 -13.69 22.02
C GLN A 213 -0.93 -12.58 21.50
N VAL A 214 -0.28 -12.80 20.36
CA VAL A 214 0.57 -11.81 19.69
C VAL A 214 -0.30 -10.77 18.98
N ASP A 215 -1.41 -11.20 18.39
CA ASP A 215 -2.30 -10.34 17.63
C ASP A 215 -2.90 -9.21 18.46
N ILE A 216 -3.12 -9.42 19.76
CA ILE A 216 -3.56 -8.36 20.67
C ILE A 216 -2.60 -7.17 20.64
N PHE A 217 -1.29 -7.43 20.64
CA PHE A 217 -0.28 -6.36 20.60
C PHE A 217 -0.18 -5.71 19.22
N ILE A 218 -0.44 -6.46 18.14
CA ILE A 218 -0.58 -5.90 16.78
C ILE A 218 -1.77 -4.93 16.74
N ILE A 219 -2.93 -5.32 17.27
CA ILE A 219 -4.14 -4.48 17.29
C ILE A 219 -3.89 -3.20 18.10
N VAL A 220 -3.36 -3.34 19.33
CA VAL A 220 -3.10 -2.20 20.21
C VAL A 220 -2.03 -1.29 19.61
N GLY A 221 -0.95 -1.86 19.05
CA GLY A 221 0.10 -1.12 18.36
C GLY A 221 -0.45 -0.34 17.16
N GLY A 222 -1.29 -0.97 16.34
CA GLY A 222 -1.97 -0.35 15.22
C GLY A 222 -2.89 0.79 15.65
N ALA A 223 -3.69 0.59 16.71
CA ALA A 223 -4.55 1.62 17.27
C ALA A 223 -3.76 2.83 17.79
N LEU A 224 -2.63 2.58 18.47
CA LEU A 224 -1.74 3.63 18.94
C LEU A 224 -1.11 4.43 17.79
N MET A 225 -0.84 3.81 16.64
CA MET A 225 -0.33 4.52 15.46
C MET A 225 -1.44 5.23 14.68
N GLY A 226 -2.65 4.68 14.64
CA GLY A 226 -3.80 5.25 13.92
C GLY A 226 -4.48 6.41 14.65
N LEU A 227 -4.61 6.32 15.98
CA LEU A 227 -5.27 7.34 16.79
C LEU A 227 -4.71 8.76 16.59
N PRO A 228 -3.38 8.99 16.55
CA PRO A 228 -2.80 10.29 16.27
C PRO A 228 -3.27 10.90 14.94
N LEU A 229 -3.49 10.08 13.92
CA LEU A 229 -3.95 10.56 12.62
C LEU A 229 -5.40 11.06 12.66
N PHE A 230 -6.28 10.38 13.40
CA PHE A 230 -7.64 10.87 13.65
C PHE A 230 -7.67 12.12 14.53
N LEU A 231 -6.84 12.19 15.57
CA LEU A 231 -6.70 13.41 16.38
C LEU A 231 -6.18 14.59 15.54
N THR A 232 -5.27 14.32 14.62
CA THR A 232 -4.77 15.31 13.67
C THR A 232 -5.87 15.76 12.71
N LEU A 233 -6.69 14.82 12.22
CA LEU A 233 -7.87 15.13 11.38
C LEU A 233 -8.90 15.99 12.12
N ALA A 234 -9.15 15.73 13.40
CA ALA A 234 -10.04 16.54 14.21
C ALA A 234 -9.54 17.98 14.39
N ASN A 235 -8.22 18.19 14.37
CA ASN A 235 -7.57 19.51 14.51
C ASN A 235 -7.17 20.13 13.16
N ARG A 236 -7.74 19.68 12.06
CA ARG A 236 -7.42 20.17 10.71
C ARG A 236 -7.62 21.67 10.55
N LYS A 237 -6.77 22.28 9.75
CA LYS A 237 -6.84 23.70 9.36
C LYS A 237 -7.34 23.89 7.92
N VAL A 238 -7.94 22.87 7.35
CA VAL A 238 -8.49 22.86 5.98
C VAL A 238 -9.98 22.58 6.02
N ASP A 239 -10.75 23.25 5.19
CA ASP A 239 -12.19 23.03 5.06
C ASP A 239 -12.49 21.82 4.18
N HIS A 240 -11.68 21.62 3.13
CA HIS A 240 -11.85 20.53 2.18
C HIS A 240 -10.84 19.42 2.44
N LEU A 241 -11.32 18.17 2.56
CA LEU A 241 -10.48 16.99 2.71
C LEU A 241 -10.13 16.42 1.32
N TYR A 242 -8.86 16.48 0.97
CA TYR A 242 -8.37 15.86 -0.26
C TYR A 242 -8.58 14.35 -0.26
N VAL A 243 -8.80 13.77 -1.43
CA VAL A 243 -9.16 12.35 -1.60
C VAL A 243 -8.19 11.38 -0.91
N SER A 244 -6.90 11.69 -0.84
CA SER A 244 -5.92 10.87 -0.10
C SER A 244 -6.26 10.72 1.39
N VAL A 245 -6.84 11.75 2.01
CA VAL A 245 -7.29 11.70 3.42
C VAL A 245 -8.46 10.73 3.58
N TRP A 246 -9.37 10.68 2.60
CA TRP A 246 -10.50 9.75 2.60
C TRP A 246 -10.01 8.30 2.54
N TYR A 247 -9.12 8.00 1.58
CA TYR A 247 -8.57 6.65 1.41
C TYR A 247 -7.80 6.18 2.65
N ILE A 248 -6.88 6.99 3.15
CA ILE A 248 -6.07 6.64 4.33
C ILE A 248 -6.93 6.54 5.59
N GLY A 249 -7.83 7.52 5.82
CA GLY A 249 -8.73 7.52 6.98
C GLY A 249 -9.64 6.30 7.01
N ALA A 250 -10.21 5.92 5.86
CA ALA A 250 -11.03 4.72 5.74
C ALA A 250 -10.23 3.44 6.02
N ALA A 251 -9.01 3.31 5.48
CA ALA A 251 -8.14 2.17 5.75
C ALA A 251 -7.86 1.99 7.26
N LEU A 252 -7.61 3.09 7.96
CA LEU A 252 -7.35 3.10 9.41
C LEU A 252 -8.58 2.68 10.25
N ILE A 253 -9.79 2.77 9.70
CA ILE A 253 -11.02 2.28 10.34
C ILE A 253 -11.27 0.82 9.94
N TRP A 254 -11.16 0.51 8.67
CA TRP A 254 -11.52 -0.81 8.15
C TRP A 254 -10.60 -1.91 8.65
N PHE A 255 -9.28 -1.70 8.61
CA PHE A 255 -8.31 -2.75 8.96
C PHE A 255 -8.45 -3.28 10.40
N PRO A 256 -8.56 -2.44 11.45
CA PRO A 256 -8.78 -2.95 12.81
C PRO A 256 -10.06 -3.78 12.94
N ILE A 257 -11.14 -3.36 12.28
CA ILE A 257 -12.43 -4.09 12.30
C ILE A 257 -12.26 -5.45 11.63
N LEU A 258 -11.64 -5.49 10.44
CA LEU A 258 -11.37 -6.73 9.72
C LEU A 258 -10.54 -7.71 10.55
N PHE A 259 -9.48 -7.22 11.15
CA PHE A 259 -8.56 -8.04 11.95
C PHE A 259 -9.23 -8.57 13.23
N LEU A 260 -9.92 -7.70 13.97
CA LEU A 260 -10.65 -8.08 15.18
C LEU A 260 -11.71 -9.14 14.90
N VAL A 261 -12.55 -8.92 13.87
CA VAL A 261 -13.64 -9.85 13.54
C VAL A 261 -13.10 -11.21 13.11
N ALA A 262 -12.04 -11.22 12.28
CA ALA A 262 -11.46 -12.48 11.79
C ALA A 262 -10.79 -13.32 12.89
N LYS A 263 -10.36 -12.70 13.99
CA LYS A 263 -9.72 -13.38 15.13
C LYS A 263 -10.70 -13.75 16.26
N ILE A 264 -12.00 -13.53 16.09
CA ILE A 264 -13.00 -13.99 17.06
C ILE A 264 -13.02 -15.52 17.07
N PRO A 265 -12.70 -16.21 18.21
CA PRO A 265 -12.57 -17.65 18.25
C PRO A 265 -13.83 -18.42 17.82
N ALA A 266 -15.01 -17.83 18.02
CA ALA A 266 -16.29 -18.42 17.61
C ALA A 266 -16.40 -18.64 16.08
N PHE A 267 -15.60 -17.94 15.28
CA PHE A 267 -15.62 -18.00 13.81
C PHE A 267 -14.43 -18.77 13.21
N SER A 268 -13.60 -19.41 14.04
CA SER A 268 -12.34 -20.01 13.58
C SER A 268 -12.44 -21.48 13.18
N TYR A 269 -13.65 -22.05 13.06
CA TYR A 269 -13.82 -23.50 12.85
C TYR A 269 -14.56 -23.84 11.57
N GLY A 270 -14.11 -24.91 10.91
CA GLY A 270 -14.77 -25.50 9.76
C GLY A 270 -14.95 -24.53 8.59
N ILE A 271 -16.05 -24.65 7.88
CA ILE A 271 -16.35 -23.79 6.71
C ILE A 271 -16.50 -22.32 7.10
N GLN A 272 -16.94 -22.04 8.30
CA GLN A 272 -17.05 -20.67 8.80
C GLN A 272 -15.66 -20.04 8.95
N GLY A 273 -14.68 -20.79 9.50
CA GLY A 273 -13.30 -20.34 9.58
C GLY A 273 -12.70 -20.03 8.20
N ALA A 274 -12.95 -20.91 7.21
CA ALA A 274 -12.52 -20.66 5.84
C ALA A 274 -13.17 -19.41 5.24
N ALA A 275 -14.48 -19.20 5.45
CA ALA A 275 -15.20 -18.03 4.99
C ALA A 275 -14.67 -16.74 5.63
N MET A 276 -14.43 -16.73 6.94
CA MET A 276 -13.88 -15.59 7.68
C MET A 276 -12.42 -15.32 7.31
N ASN A 277 -11.61 -16.35 7.09
CA ASN A 277 -10.24 -16.21 6.65
C ASN A 277 -10.14 -15.51 5.28
N TRP A 278 -10.94 -15.93 4.30
CA TRP A 278 -10.91 -15.31 2.99
C TRP A 278 -11.64 -13.97 2.93
N TRP A 279 -12.66 -13.76 3.76
CA TRP A 279 -13.22 -12.42 3.98
C TRP A 279 -12.14 -11.46 4.49
N TYR A 280 -11.35 -11.88 5.48
CA TYR A 280 -10.23 -11.08 5.98
C TYR A 280 -9.12 -10.93 4.92
N GLY A 281 -8.60 -12.02 4.40
CA GLY A 281 -7.44 -12.00 3.50
C GLY A 281 -7.66 -11.13 2.28
N HIS A 282 -8.84 -11.25 1.64
CA HIS A 282 -9.17 -10.42 0.50
C HIS A 282 -9.41 -8.95 0.89
N ASN A 283 -10.11 -8.71 2.01
CA ASN A 283 -10.40 -7.36 2.47
C ASN A 283 -9.17 -6.64 3.03
N ALA A 284 -8.19 -7.33 3.59
CA ALA A 284 -6.91 -6.75 3.96
C ALA A 284 -6.19 -6.17 2.73
N LEU A 285 -6.26 -6.84 1.57
CA LEU A 285 -5.75 -6.28 0.31
C LEU A 285 -6.53 -5.04 -0.12
N GLY A 286 -7.84 -5.11 -0.16
CA GLY A 286 -8.67 -4.08 -0.77
C GLY A 286 -9.11 -2.95 0.14
N LEU A 287 -9.13 -3.15 1.46
CA LEU A 287 -9.58 -2.15 2.44
C LEU A 287 -8.46 -1.67 3.39
N TRP A 288 -7.25 -2.22 3.29
CA TRP A 288 -6.07 -1.72 3.97
C TRP A 288 -5.00 -1.26 2.97
N PHE A 289 -4.44 -2.18 2.19
CA PHE A 289 -3.33 -1.84 1.30
C PHE A 289 -3.77 -1.00 0.09
N THR A 290 -4.85 -1.38 -0.57
CA THR A 290 -5.32 -0.64 -1.74
C THR A 290 -5.63 0.82 -1.43
N PRO A 291 -6.41 1.18 -0.40
CA PRO A 291 -6.69 2.59 -0.14
C PRO A 291 -5.45 3.38 0.31
N ILE A 292 -4.51 2.79 1.06
CA ILE A 292 -3.24 3.47 1.38
C ILE A 292 -2.42 3.71 0.11
N GLY A 293 -2.29 2.70 -0.76
CA GLY A 293 -1.57 2.82 -2.02
C GLY A 293 -2.19 3.84 -2.97
N LEU A 294 -3.52 3.83 -3.12
CA LEU A 294 -4.24 4.82 -3.92
C LEU A 294 -4.15 6.22 -3.31
N GLY A 295 -4.30 6.34 -1.99
CA GLY A 295 -4.15 7.61 -1.29
C GLY A 295 -2.77 8.24 -1.52
N ALA A 296 -1.71 7.42 -1.52
CA ALA A 296 -0.36 7.84 -1.86
C ALA A 296 -0.26 8.25 -3.35
N ALA A 297 -0.74 7.44 -4.28
CA ALA A 297 -0.69 7.74 -5.70
C ALA A 297 -1.47 9.01 -6.07
N TYR A 298 -2.65 9.22 -5.48
CA TYR A 298 -3.42 10.45 -5.64
C TYR A 298 -2.71 11.71 -5.13
N TYR A 299 -1.80 11.58 -4.19
CA TYR A 299 -0.97 12.70 -3.74
C TYR A 299 0.26 12.88 -4.62
N PHE A 300 1.07 11.83 -4.80
CA PHE A 300 2.39 11.97 -5.41
C PHE A 300 2.33 12.21 -6.92
N ILE A 301 1.41 11.58 -7.67
CA ILE A 301 1.32 11.79 -9.12
C ILE A 301 1.06 13.27 -9.44
N PRO A 302 -0.03 13.90 -8.95
CA PRO A 302 -0.30 15.29 -9.26
C PRO A 302 0.75 16.23 -8.65
N LYS A 303 1.23 15.93 -7.43
CA LYS A 303 2.18 16.78 -6.71
C LYS A 303 3.52 16.89 -7.44
N VAL A 304 4.09 15.75 -7.85
CA VAL A 304 5.37 15.71 -8.58
C VAL A 304 5.25 16.34 -9.97
N LEU A 305 4.09 16.16 -10.64
CA LEU A 305 3.86 16.77 -11.95
C LEU A 305 3.50 18.27 -11.88
N GLY A 306 3.25 18.82 -10.70
CA GLY A 306 2.73 20.18 -10.57
C GLY A 306 1.37 20.38 -11.25
N ARG A 307 0.58 19.32 -11.37
CA ARG A 307 -0.66 19.31 -12.14
C ARG A 307 -1.79 18.70 -11.32
N PRO A 308 -2.92 19.41 -11.13
CA PRO A 308 -4.10 18.86 -10.45
C PRO A 308 -4.56 17.55 -11.10
N ILE A 309 -5.17 16.66 -10.30
CA ILE A 309 -5.75 15.42 -10.83
C ILE A 309 -6.77 15.74 -11.93
N TYR A 310 -6.85 14.87 -12.91
CA TYR A 310 -7.70 15.04 -14.10
C TYR A 310 -9.17 15.29 -13.75
N SER A 311 -9.72 14.51 -12.82
CA SER A 311 -11.10 14.67 -12.40
C SER A 311 -11.27 14.35 -10.90
N TYR A 312 -11.64 15.35 -10.12
CA TYR A 312 -11.94 15.15 -8.70
C TYR A 312 -13.16 14.25 -8.50
N ASN A 313 -14.16 14.34 -9.39
CA ASN A 313 -15.35 13.46 -9.35
C ASN A 313 -15.00 11.98 -9.53
N LEU A 314 -14.09 11.66 -10.45
CA LEU A 314 -13.65 10.28 -10.65
C LEU A 314 -12.91 9.75 -9.40
N SER A 315 -12.21 10.61 -8.66
CA SER A 315 -11.56 10.19 -7.41
C SER A 315 -12.58 9.84 -6.32
N LEU A 316 -13.67 10.59 -6.22
CA LEU A 316 -14.77 10.31 -5.31
C LEU A 316 -15.55 9.07 -5.74
N LEU A 317 -15.85 8.92 -7.02
CA LEU A 317 -16.52 7.73 -7.56
C LEU A 317 -15.69 6.48 -7.27
N GLY A 318 -14.36 6.54 -7.51
CA GLY A 318 -13.44 5.44 -7.23
C GLY A 318 -13.45 5.05 -5.75
N PHE A 319 -13.40 6.02 -4.84
CA PHE A 319 -13.44 5.77 -3.40
C PHE A 319 -14.76 5.13 -2.95
N TRP A 320 -15.90 5.73 -3.28
CA TRP A 320 -17.19 5.26 -2.80
C TRP A 320 -17.62 3.93 -3.39
N CYS A 321 -17.31 3.69 -4.68
CA CYS A 321 -17.57 2.39 -5.28
C CYS A 321 -16.66 1.29 -4.68
N LEU A 322 -15.39 1.61 -4.37
CA LEU A 322 -14.52 0.69 -3.62
C LEU A 322 -15.16 0.35 -2.28
N ALA A 323 -15.53 1.36 -1.48
CA ALA A 323 -16.14 1.17 -0.17
C ALA A 323 -17.42 0.34 -0.21
N PHE A 324 -18.23 0.50 -1.27
CA PHE A 324 -19.49 -0.19 -1.42
C PHE A 324 -19.33 -1.64 -1.89
N PHE A 325 -18.51 -1.89 -2.93
CA PHE A 325 -18.44 -3.22 -3.52
C PHE A 325 -17.45 -4.16 -2.83
N TYR A 326 -16.36 -3.64 -2.23
CA TYR A 326 -15.23 -4.49 -1.86
C TYR A 326 -15.49 -5.41 -0.68
N SER A 327 -16.37 -5.05 0.24
CA SER A 327 -16.52 -5.74 1.54
C SER A 327 -16.82 -7.24 1.48
N GLN A 328 -17.34 -7.76 0.36
CA GLN A 328 -17.78 -9.15 0.23
C GLN A 328 -17.10 -9.92 -0.90
N VAL A 329 -16.11 -9.32 -1.52
CA VAL A 329 -15.43 -9.89 -2.69
C VAL A 329 -14.70 -11.20 -2.35
N GLY A 330 -14.20 -11.37 -1.12
CA GLY A 330 -13.40 -12.53 -0.70
C GLY A 330 -14.06 -13.90 -0.81
N GLY A 331 -15.39 -13.98 -0.89
CA GLY A 331 -16.11 -15.25 -1.02
C GLY A 331 -15.84 -16.01 -2.32
N HIS A 332 -15.32 -15.33 -3.37
CA HIS A 332 -14.95 -16.00 -4.61
C HIS A 332 -13.74 -16.95 -4.47
N HIS A 333 -12.92 -16.80 -3.43
CA HIS A 333 -11.85 -17.75 -3.13
C HIS A 333 -12.36 -19.13 -2.71
N LEU A 334 -13.65 -19.25 -2.41
CA LEU A 334 -14.28 -20.49 -1.97
C LEU A 334 -15.28 -21.03 -3.00
N ILE A 335 -15.15 -20.67 -4.27
CA ILE A 335 -15.92 -21.25 -5.39
C ILE A 335 -15.66 -22.76 -5.41
N GLY A 336 -16.73 -23.55 -5.49
CA GLY A 336 -16.66 -25.02 -5.45
C GLY A 336 -16.61 -25.61 -4.04
N GLY A 337 -16.45 -24.79 -2.99
CA GLY A 337 -16.54 -25.21 -1.60
C GLY A 337 -17.99 -25.27 -1.09
N PRO A 338 -18.20 -25.75 0.14
CA PRO A 338 -19.54 -25.98 0.72
C PRO A 338 -20.17 -24.69 1.29
N LEU A 339 -20.05 -23.56 0.57
CA LEU A 339 -20.75 -22.32 0.89
C LEU A 339 -22.11 -22.25 0.17
N PRO A 340 -23.09 -21.53 0.74
CA PRO A 340 -24.33 -21.26 0.05
C PRO A 340 -24.09 -20.57 -1.31
N THR A 341 -24.74 -21.06 -2.35
CA THR A 341 -24.54 -20.56 -3.73
C THR A 341 -24.79 -19.05 -3.85
N TRP A 342 -25.75 -18.50 -3.10
CA TRP A 342 -26.04 -17.07 -3.13
C TRP A 342 -24.86 -16.22 -2.58
N MET A 343 -24.15 -16.68 -1.56
CA MET A 343 -22.97 -15.99 -1.00
C MET A 343 -21.85 -15.92 -2.03
N VAL A 344 -21.55 -17.04 -2.68
CA VAL A 344 -20.54 -17.12 -3.73
C VAL A 344 -20.94 -16.24 -4.93
N THR A 345 -22.22 -16.30 -5.34
CA THR A 345 -22.73 -15.50 -6.46
C THR A 345 -22.66 -14.00 -6.16
N LEU A 346 -23.03 -13.58 -4.95
CA LEU A 346 -22.91 -12.18 -4.52
C LEU A 346 -21.45 -11.71 -4.59
N SER A 347 -20.52 -12.52 -4.10
CA SER A 347 -19.09 -12.24 -4.16
C SER A 347 -18.60 -12.07 -5.62
N ILE A 348 -19.00 -12.96 -6.53
CA ILE A 348 -18.65 -12.88 -7.95
C ILE A 348 -19.19 -11.58 -8.57
N VAL A 349 -20.45 -11.25 -8.33
CA VAL A 349 -21.08 -10.03 -8.84
C VAL A 349 -20.32 -8.79 -8.35
N GLN A 350 -20.02 -8.73 -7.06
CA GLN A 350 -19.27 -7.60 -6.50
C GLN A 350 -17.84 -7.52 -7.05
N SER A 351 -17.17 -8.66 -7.28
CA SER A 351 -15.86 -8.72 -7.93
C SER A 351 -15.91 -8.11 -9.34
N MET A 352 -16.96 -8.39 -10.10
CA MET A 352 -17.16 -7.77 -11.42
C MET A 352 -17.47 -6.29 -11.33
N MET A 353 -18.25 -5.86 -10.32
CA MET A 353 -18.56 -4.43 -10.11
C MET A 353 -17.32 -3.61 -9.70
N MET A 354 -16.27 -4.25 -9.20
CA MET A 354 -14.99 -3.58 -8.91
C MET A 354 -14.32 -3.00 -10.15
N ILE A 355 -14.69 -3.42 -11.35
CA ILE A 355 -14.22 -2.80 -12.60
C ILE A 355 -14.55 -1.31 -12.63
N ILE A 356 -15.68 -0.87 -12.07
CA ILE A 356 -16.11 0.53 -12.05
C ILE A 356 -15.11 1.45 -11.33
N PRO A 357 -14.80 1.23 -10.02
CA PRO A 357 -13.83 2.06 -9.31
C PRO A 357 -12.42 1.95 -9.90
N VAL A 358 -12.04 0.79 -10.40
CA VAL A 358 -10.74 0.56 -11.02
C VAL A 358 -10.56 1.43 -12.27
N PHE A 359 -11.53 1.45 -13.16
CA PHE A 359 -11.47 2.32 -14.35
C PHE A 359 -11.56 3.81 -14.00
N ALA A 360 -12.34 4.19 -12.98
CA ALA A 360 -12.38 5.58 -12.51
C ALA A 360 -10.99 6.05 -12.02
N VAL A 361 -10.29 5.20 -11.25
CA VAL A 361 -8.90 5.46 -10.81
C VAL A 361 -7.93 5.45 -11.99
N ALA A 362 -8.03 4.47 -12.88
CA ALA A 362 -7.16 4.33 -14.04
C ALA A 362 -7.21 5.58 -14.93
N VAL A 363 -8.40 5.99 -15.32
CA VAL A 363 -8.61 7.20 -16.14
C VAL A 363 -8.03 8.41 -15.41
N ASN A 364 -8.31 8.55 -14.11
CA ASN A 364 -7.86 9.70 -13.36
C ASN A 364 -6.32 9.79 -13.27
N HIS A 365 -5.64 8.70 -12.88
CA HIS A 365 -4.19 8.69 -12.77
C HIS A 365 -3.51 8.85 -14.15
N HIS A 366 -3.92 8.06 -15.16
CA HIS A 366 -3.22 8.07 -16.44
C HIS A 366 -3.50 9.35 -17.24
N MET A 367 -4.70 9.94 -17.13
CA MET A 367 -4.98 11.24 -17.75
C MET A 367 -4.27 12.39 -17.02
N THR A 368 -4.03 12.28 -15.71
CA THR A 368 -3.19 13.24 -14.98
C THR A 368 -1.75 13.21 -15.49
N VAL A 369 -1.20 12.01 -15.77
CA VAL A 369 0.13 11.82 -16.36
C VAL A 369 0.18 12.22 -17.84
N GLY A 370 -0.94 12.16 -18.54
CA GLY A 370 -1.01 12.34 -19.99
C GLY A 370 -0.25 13.56 -20.52
N GLY A 371 0.58 13.36 -21.55
CA GLY A 371 1.47 14.36 -22.13
C GLY A 371 2.80 14.56 -21.39
N ASN A 372 3.00 13.96 -20.19
CA ASN A 372 4.20 14.17 -19.37
C ASN A 372 5.07 12.90 -19.24
N ILE A 373 5.10 12.05 -20.26
CA ILE A 373 5.87 10.80 -20.23
C ILE A 373 7.37 11.01 -19.96
N LYS A 374 7.92 12.13 -20.42
CA LYS A 374 9.32 12.47 -20.13
C LYS A 374 9.58 12.64 -18.63
N ALA A 375 8.67 13.30 -17.91
CA ALA A 375 8.76 13.45 -16.46
C ALA A 375 8.71 12.07 -15.77
N VAL A 376 7.83 11.16 -16.22
CA VAL A 376 7.77 9.79 -15.69
C VAL A 376 9.08 9.04 -15.89
N LEU A 377 9.71 9.17 -17.07
CA LEU A 377 10.96 8.47 -17.37
C LEU A 377 12.16 8.99 -16.56
N HIS A 378 12.15 10.25 -16.16
CA HIS A 378 13.26 10.87 -15.42
C HIS A 378 13.05 10.89 -13.91
N SER A 379 11.81 11.04 -13.45
CA SER A 379 11.50 11.06 -12.02
C SER A 379 11.53 9.66 -11.39
N PRO A 380 12.38 9.39 -10.39
CA PRO A 380 12.34 8.13 -9.65
C PRO A 380 10.98 7.88 -9.01
N THR A 381 10.39 8.89 -8.40
CA THR A 381 9.07 8.82 -7.77
C THR A 381 8.00 8.41 -8.76
N LEU A 382 7.89 9.13 -9.88
CA LEU A 382 6.86 8.85 -10.88
C LEU A 382 7.06 7.49 -11.56
N ARG A 383 8.29 7.09 -11.87
CA ARG A 383 8.54 5.77 -12.47
C ARG A 383 7.92 4.64 -11.66
N PHE A 384 8.18 4.61 -10.36
CA PHE A 384 7.64 3.58 -9.48
C PHE A 384 6.12 3.70 -9.31
N ILE A 385 5.60 4.89 -9.06
CA ILE A 385 4.18 5.08 -8.76
C ILE A 385 3.30 4.90 -10.00
N VAL A 386 3.74 5.37 -11.17
CA VAL A 386 2.96 5.21 -12.41
C VAL A 386 2.96 3.75 -12.85
N LEU A 387 4.11 3.05 -12.79
CA LEU A 387 4.15 1.62 -13.05
C LEU A 387 3.25 0.86 -12.06
N GLY A 388 3.33 1.19 -10.77
CA GLY A 388 2.45 0.62 -9.75
C GLY A 388 0.97 0.88 -10.05
N SER A 389 0.61 2.07 -10.48
CA SER A 389 -0.78 2.41 -10.86
C SER A 389 -1.26 1.64 -12.11
N MET A 390 -0.39 1.38 -13.08
CA MET A 390 -0.71 0.52 -14.22
C MET A 390 -0.94 -0.93 -13.79
N LEU A 391 -0.07 -1.44 -12.92
CA LEU A 391 -0.19 -2.81 -12.41
C LEU A 391 -1.37 -2.99 -11.45
N TYR A 392 -1.84 -1.91 -10.78
CA TYR A 392 -3.12 -1.90 -10.06
C TYR A 392 -4.29 -2.25 -10.97
N VAL A 393 -4.35 -1.61 -12.14
CA VAL A 393 -5.41 -1.89 -13.13
C VAL A 393 -5.33 -3.34 -13.59
N THR A 394 -4.14 -3.81 -13.94
CA THR A 394 -3.91 -5.19 -14.36
C THR A 394 -4.32 -6.19 -13.28
N ALA A 395 -3.92 -5.96 -12.02
CA ALA A 395 -4.30 -6.81 -10.89
C ALA A 395 -5.81 -6.88 -10.69
N SER A 396 -6.47 -5.73 -10.76
CA SER A 396 -7.90 -5.65 -10.51
C SER A 396 -8.73 -6.31 -11.62
N VAL A 397 -8.33 -6.13 -12.88
CA VAL A 397 -8.97 -6.81 -14.02
C VAL A 397 -8.74 -8.31 -13.94
N GLN A 398 -7.50 -8.76 -13.66
CA GLN A 398 -7.19 -10.17 -13.50
C GLN A 398 -8.01 -10.81 -12.37
N GLY A 399 -8.09 -10.16 -11.19
CA GLY A 399 -8.87 -10.66 -10.07
C GLY A 399 -10.37 -10.74 -10.34
N SER A 400 -10.93 -9.77 -11.07
CA SER A 400 -12.32 -9.85 -11.51
C SER A 400 -12.56 -11.04 -12.45
N LEU A 401 -11.63 -11.31 -13.36
CA LEU A 401 -11.70 -12.48 -14.25
C LEU A 401 -11.56 -13.80 -13.47
N GLU A 402 -10.63 -13.89 -12.52
CA GLU A 402 -10.47 -15.07 -11.65
C GLU A 402 -11.72 -15.37 -10.80
N ALA A 403 -12.51 -14.37 -10.48
CA ALA A 403 -13.77 -14.54 -9.78
C ALA A 403 -14.86 -15.22 -10.64
N LEU A 404 -14.73 -15.23 -11.98
CA LEU A 404 -15.67 -15.93 -12.85
C LEU A 404 -15.50 -17.44 -12.73
N ARG A 405 -16.60 -18.18 -12.56
CA ARG A 405 -16.57 -19.65 -12.40
C ARG A 405 -15.83 -20.37 -13.52
N SER A 406 -15.96 -19.89 -14.77
CA SER A 406 -15.31 -20.46 -15.95
C SER A 406 -13.78 -20.30 -15.94
N VAL A 407 -13.26 -19.24 -15.32
CA VAL A 407 -11.83 -19.00 -15.15
C VAL A 407 -11.33 -19.66 -13.87
N ASN A 408 -12.11 -19.53 -12.79
CA ASN A 408 -11.77 -20.04 -11.47
C ASN A 408 -11.56 -21.57 -11.48
N VAL A 409 -12.34 -22.32 -12.27
CA VAL A 409 -12.18 -23.79 -12.39
C VAL A 409 -10.77 -24.20 -12.83
N ILE A 410 -10.09 -23.33 -13.62
CA ILE A 410 -8.71 -23.57 -14.05
C ILE A 410 -7.70 -23.00 -13.03
N THR A 411 -7.95 -21.79 -12.51
CA THR A 411 -6.95 -21.05 -11.73
C THR A 411 -6.96 -21.39 -10.24
N HIS A 412 -8.05 -21.96 -9.72
CA HIS A 412 -8.22 -22.26 -8.29
C HIS A 412 -7.14 -23.24 -7.79
N PHE A 413 -6.50 -22.92 -6.66
CA PHE A 413 -5.41 -23.69 -6.06
C PHE A 413 -4.16 -23.87 -6.95
N THR A 414 -3.97 -23.02 -7.95
CA THR A 414 -2.79 -23.02 -8.81
C THR A 414 -1.84 -21.86 -8.51
N HIS A 415 -0.67 -21.88 -9.11
CA HIS A 415 0.29 -20.78 -9.04
C HIS A 415 -0.20 -19.49 -9.74
N TYR A 416 -1.26 -19.55 -10.52
CA TYR A 416 -1.89 -18.38 -11.14
C TYR A 416 -2.44 -17.40 -10.08
N THR A 417 -3.13 -17.91 -9.06
CA THR A 417 -3.61 -17.10 -7.93
C THR A 417 -2.45 -16.49 -7.13
N VAL A 418 -1.31 -17.20 -7.03
CA VAL A 418 -0.10 -16.65 -6.40
C VAL A 418 0.47 -15.50 -7.22
N ALA A 419 0.47 -15.60 -8.55
CA ALA A 419 0.87 -14.50 -9.44
C ALA A 419 -0.03 -13.28 -9.24
N HIS A 420 -1.34 -13.48 -9.19
CA HIS A 420 -2.34 -12.43 -8.94
C HIS A 420 -2.11 -11.72 -7.60
N ALA A 421 -1.93 -12.45 -6.50
CA ALA A 421 -1.67 -11.88 -5.19
C ALA A 421 -0.41 -10.99 -5.19
N HIS A 422 0.66 -11.43 -5.83
CA HIS A 422 1.89 -10.64 -5.97
C HIS A 422 1.71 -9.44 -6.91
N LEU A 423 0.84 -9.54 -7.91
CA LEU A 423 0.53 -8.39 -8.78
C LEU A 423 -0.10 -7.25 -7.98
N GLY A 424 -1.02 -7.56 -7.06
CA GLY A 424 -1.63 -6.58 -6.15
C GLY A 424 -0.65 -6.05 -5.10
N MET A 425 0.02 -6.95 -4.36
CA MET A 425 0.87 -6.55 -3.23
C MET A 425 2.23 -6.01 -3.67
N TYR A 426 2.85 -6.61 -4.66
CA TYR A 426 4.16 -6.18 -5.13
C TYR A 426 4.05 -5.23 -6.32
N GLY A 427 3.39 -5.65 -7.38
CA GLY A 427 3.27 -4.88 -8.61
C GLY A 427 2.58 -3.53 -8.40
N PHE A 428 1.57 -3.45 -7.55
CA PHE A 428 0.92 -2.19 -7.23
C PHE A 428 1.47 -1.58 -5.94
N PHE A 429 1.14 -2.16 -4.78
CA PHE A 429 1.35 -1.49 -3.50
C PHE A 429 2.82 -1.22 -3.20
N THR A 430 3.69 -2.23 -3.34
CA THR A 430 5.11 -2.10 -3.04
C THR A 430 5.81 -1.10 -3.95
N LEU A 431 5.50 -1.07 -5.26
CA LEU A 431 6.08 -0.07 -6.17
C LEU A 431 5.63 1.35 -5.80
N VAL A 432 4.37 1.55 -5.43
CA VAL A 432 3.89 2.86 -4.95
C VAL A 432 4.62 3.27 -3.67
N MET A 433 4.86 2.35 -2.74
CA MET A 433 5.62 2.63 -1.52
C MET A 433 7.08 2.97 -1.81
N PHE A 434 7.76 2.28 -2.73
CA PHE A 434 9.10 2.63 -3.14
C PHE A 434 9.18 4.07 -3.69
N GLY A 435 8.29 4.44 -4.61
CA GLY A 435 8.24 5.81 -5.12
C GLY A 435 7.96 6.84 -4.03
N SER A 436 7.04 6.54 -3.11
CA SER A 436 6.73 7.39 -1.97
C SER A 436 7.94 7.60 -1.05
N ILE A 437 8.69 6.54 -0.78
CA ILE A 437 9.89 6.59 0.06
C ILE A 437 11.01 7.39 -0.62
N TYR A 438 11.22 7.24 -1.92
CA TYR A 438 12.16 8.06 -2.67
C TYR A 438 11.84 9.55 -2.57
N PHE A 439 10.56 9.91 -2.49
CA PHE A 439 10.12 11.29 -2.33
C PHE A 439 10.25 11.79 -0.87
N ILE A 440 9.83 10.97 0.11
CA ILE A 440 9.69 11.40 1.51
C ILE A 440 11.04 11.47 2.24
N VAL A 441 11.88 10.44 2.10
CA VAL A 441 13.09 10.28 2.91
C VAL A 441 14.08 11.43 2.77
N PRO A 442 14.37 11.96 1.57
CA PRO A 442 15.22 13.14 1.44
C PRO A 442 14.73 14.34 2.25
N ARG A 443 13.41 14.52 2.29
CA ARG A 443 12.77 15.63 3.03
C ARG A 443 12.86 15.46 4.55
N ILE A 444 12.82 14.21 5.03
CA ILE A 444 12.98 13.90 6.45
C ILE A 444 14.45 14.05 6.90
N VAL A 445 15.38 13.51 6.09
CA VAL A 445 16.81 13.45 6.45
C VAL A 445 17.54 14.75 6.14
N ASP A 446 16.96 15.61 5.30
CA ASP A 446 17.58 16.82 4.77
C ASP A 446 18.91 16.51 4.05
N TRP A 447 18.88 15.48 3.21
CA TRP A 447 20.02 14.99 2.45
C TRP A 447 19.57 14.39 1.13
N GLU A 448 20.41 14.47 0.09
CA GLU A 448 20.15 13.92 -1.23
C GLU A 448 20.50 12.43 -1.30
N TRP A 449 19.79 11.66 -2.13
CA TRP A 449 20.17 10.29 -2.47
C TRP A 449 21.58 10.28 -3.10
N PRO A 450 22.56 9.57 -2.51
CA PRO A 450 23.96 9.77 -2.91
C PRO A 450 24.30 9.28 -4.32
N HIS A 451 23.56 8.30 -4.85
CA HIS A 451 23.88 7.64 -6.11
C HIS A 451 22.63 7.40 -6.98
N ALA A 452 22.42 8.23 -8.00
CA ALA A 452 21.28 8.10 -8.92
C ALA A 452 21.24 6.73 -9.66
N TRP A 453 22.39 6.11 -9.94
CA TRP A 453 22.45 4.78 -10.57
C TRP A 453 21.82 3.70 -9.70
N MET A 454 21.90 3.78 -8.36
CA MET A 454 21.29 2.82 -7.45
C MET A 454 19.76 2.87 -7.54
N ILE A 455 19.17 4.04 -7.74
CA ILE A 455 17.72 4.20 -7.97
C ILE A 455 17.32 3.49 -9.26
N SER A 456 18.08 3.70 -10.34
CA SER A 456 17.82 3.06 -11.63
C SER A 456 18.03 1.55 -11.57
N ALA A 457 19.09 1.08 -10.91
CA ALA A 457 19.35 -0.35 -10.71
C ALA A 457 18.22 -0.99 -9.90
N HIS A 458 17.79 -0.39 -8.80
CA HIS A 458 16.63 -0.85 -8.02
C HIS A 458 15.40 -0.95 -8.91
N PHE A 459 15.04 0.11 -9.63
CA PHE A 459 13.84 0.12 -10.48
C PHE A 459 13.85 -1.01 -11.52
N TRP A 460 14.94 -1.17 -12.26
CA TRP A 460 15.01 -2.17 -13.32
C TRP A 460 15.09 -3.59 -12.79
N LEU A 461 15.84 -3.83 -11.71
CA LEU A 461 15.92 -5.15 -11.10
C LEU A 461 14.55 -5.61 -10.57
N VAL A 462 13.83 -4.75 -9.87
CA VAL A 462 12.52 -5.13 -9.36
C VAL A 462 11.48 -5.24 -10.46
N SER A 463 11.50 -4.39 -11.48
CA SER A 463 10.52 -4.40 -12.56
C SER A 463 10.71 -5.61 -13.48
N ILE A 464 11.95 -5.90 -13.91
CA ILE A 464 12.26 -7.06 -14.74
C ILE A 464 12.08 -8.35 -13.93
N GLY A 465 12.58 -8.38 -12.69
CA GLY A 465 12.42 -9.51 -11.80
C GLY A 465 10.96 -9.85 -11.57
N PHE A 466 10.13 -8.84 -11.32
CA PHE A 466 8.70 -9.03 -11.16
C PHE A 466 8.01 -9.50 -12.45
N ALA A 467 8.39 -8.97 -13.61
CA ALA A 467 7.84 -9.42 -14.88
C ALA A 467 8.12 -10.91 -15.13
N ILE A 468 9.36 -11.38 -14.91
CA ILE A 468 9.73 -12.79 -15.00
C ILE A 468 8.92 -13.63 -14.01
N TYR A 469 8.81 -13.17 -12.78
CA TYR A 469 8.05 -13.83 -11.71
C TYR A 469 6.56 -13.97 -12.09
N PHE A 470 5.93 -12.87 -12.44
CA PHE A 470 4.49 -12.79 -12.72
C PHE A 470 4.11 -13.59 -13.97
N ILE A 471 4.82 -13.40 -15.07
CA ILE A 471 4.55 -14.10 -16.35
C ILE A 471 4.78 -15.60 -16.15
N GLY A 472 5.89 -15.98 -15.52
CA GLY A 472 6.20 -17.38 -15.24
C GLY A 472 5.11 -18.07 -14.44
N LEU A 473 4.69 -17.49 -13.33
CA LEU A 473 3.62 -18.08 -12.49
C LEU A 473 2.25 -18.05 -13.16
N SER A 474 1.94 -17.03 -13.96
CA SER A 474 0.66 -16.97 -14.68
C SER A 474 0.56 -18.10 -15.72
N ILE A 475 1.60 -18.31 -16.52
CA ILE A 475 1.63 -19.40 -17.51
C ILE A 475 1.68 -20.75 -16.80
N GLY A 476 2.60 -20.92 -15.85
CA GLY A 476 2.76 -22.19 -15.14
C GLY A 476 1.52 -22.58 -14.34
N GLY A 477 0.86 -21.62 -13.71
CA GLY A 477 -0.38 -21.84 -12.95
C GLY A 477 -1.58 -22.20 -13.85
N TRP A 478 -1.68 -21.59 -15.02
CA TRP A 478 -2.71 -21.95 -16.01
C TRP A 478 -2.53 -23.39 -16.49
N LEU A 479 -1.32 -23.75 -16.94
CA LEU A 479 -1.00 -25.12 -17.37
C LEU A 479 -1.18 -26.14 -16.23
N GLN A 480 -0.87 -25.75 -15.00
CA GLN A 480 -1.14 -26.57 -13.81
C GLN A 480 -2.63 -26.89 -13.70
N GLY A 481 -3.48 -25.87 -13.82
CA GLY A 481 -4.94 -26.03 -13.70
C GLY A 481 -5.51 -26.90 -14.81
N GLU A 482 -5.09 -26.69 -16.08
CA GLU A 482 -5.48 -27.54 -17.20
C GLU A 482 -5.09 -29.00 -16.97
N THR A 483 -3.85 -29.23 -16.48
CA THR A 483 -3.38 -30.59 -16.18
C THR A 483 -4.15 -31.24 -15.04
N MET A 484 -4.54 -30.47 -14.01
CA MET A 484 -5.37 -30.96 -12.89
C MET A 484 -6.79 -31.31 -13.31
N LEU A 485 -7.32 -30.69 -14.33
CA LEU A 485 -8.67 -30.97 -14.87
C LEU A 485 -8.71 -32.22 -15.74
N GLU A 486 -7.56 -32.72 -16.19
CA GLU A 486 -7.47 -33.88 -17.05
C GLU A 486 -7.49 -35.17 -16.21
N ALA A 487 -8.65 -35.77 -16.06
CA ALA A 487 -8.89 -36.92 -15.19
C ALA A 487 -7.99 -38.16 -15.47
N ALA A 488 -7.42 -38.28 -16.68
CA ALA A 488 -6.51 -39.36 -17.07
C ALA A 488 -5.06 -39.15 -16.58
N LYS A 489 -4.69 -37.95 -16.13
CA LYS A 489 -3.34 -37.65 -15.66
C LYS A 489 -3.21 -37.84 -14.15
N PRO A 490 -2.10 -38.42 -13.68
CA PRO A 490 -1.79 -38.45 -12.25
C PRO A 490 -1.47 -37.04 -11.74
N PHE A 491 -1.73 -36.79 -10.47
CA PHE A 491 -1.48 -35.47 -9.84
C PHE A 491 -0.05 -34.97 -10.02
N ILE A 492 0.93 -35.88 -10.01
CA ILE A 492 2.35 -35.50 -10.17
C ILE A 492 2.64 -34.77 -11.48
N ASP A 493 1.85 -35.01 -12.52
CA ASP A 493 2.03 -34.31 -13.81
C ASP A 493 1.72 -32.81 -13.66
N SER A 494 0.74 -32.47 -12.82
CA SER A 494 0.45 -31.07 -12.49
C SER A 494 1.58 -30.38 -11.72
N VAL A 495 2.37 -31.13 -10.97
CA VAL A 495 3.59 -30.62 -10.32
C VAL A 495 4.71 -30.46 -11.34
N ASN A 496 4.94 -31.50 -12.14
CA ASN A 496 6.04 -31.52 -13.12
C ASN A 496 5.92 -30.40 -14.17
N VAL A 497 4.71 -30.11 -14.65
CA VAL A 497 4.49 -29.02 -15.62
C VAL A 497 4.85 -27.66 -15.06
N THR A 498 4.80 -27.45 -13.74
CA THR A 498 5.12 -26.17 -13.10
C THR A 498 6.62 -25.95 -12.88
N LEU A 499 7.46 -26.98 -12.85
CA LEU A 499 8.87 -26.90 -12.48
C LEU A 499 9.68 -25.84 -13.24
N PRO A 500 9.57 -25.69 -14.58
CA PRO A 500 10.29 -24.64 -15.32
C PRO A 500 9.88 -23.23 -14.85
N TYR A 501 8.60 -23.03 -14.59
CA TYR A 501 8.03 -21.75 -14.17
C TYR A 501 8.37 -21.42 -12.71
N LEU A 502 8.48 -22.42 -11.84
CA LEU A 502 8.97 -22.25 -10.47
C LEU A 502 10.46 -21.86 -10.42
N LYS A 503 11.27 -22.39 -11.34
CA LYS A 503 12.66 -21.94 -11.53
C LYS A 503 12.71 -20.49 -12.01
N ALA A 504 11.89 -20.12 -13.00
CA ALA A 504 11.76 -18.74 -13.47
C ALA A 504 11.30 -17.81 -12.34
N ARG A 505 10.32 -18.24 -11.51
CA ARG A 505 9.90 -17.56 -10.29
C ARG A 505 11.07 -17.26 -9.35
N SER A 506 11.94 -18.24 -9.10
CA SER A 506 13.09 -18.06 -8.21
C SER A 506 14.13 -17.11 -8.79
N ILE A 507 14.36 -17.12 -10.11
CA ILE A 507 15.22 -16.16 -10.81
C ILE A 507 14.64 -14.75 -10.68
N GLY A 508 13.37 -14.56 -11.02
CA GLY A 508 12.68 -13.27 -10.89
C GLY A 508 12.69 -12.74 -9.46
N GLY A 509 12.38 -13.62 -8.49
CA GLY A 509 12.45 -13.29 -7.06
C GLY A 509 13.85 -12.92 -6.60
N GLY A 510 14.89 -13.57 -7.11
CA GLY A 510 16.29 -13.24 -6.84
C GLY A 510 16.67 -11.85 -7.34
N LEU A 511 16.23 -11.47 -8.54
CA LEU A 511 16.43 -10.12 -9.08
C LEU A 511 15.71 -9.07 -8.22
N MET A 512 14.47 -9.35 -7.80
CA MET A 512 13.72 -8.47 -6.89
C MET A 512 14.46 -8.30 -5.56
N ALA A 513 14.91 -9.39 -4.95
CA ALA A 513 15.66 -9.36 -3.69
C ALA A 513 16.98 -8.58 -3.81
N LEU A 514 17.70 -8.73 -4.92
CA LEU A 514 18.89 -7.92 -5.20
C LEU A 514 18.55 -6.44 -5.30
N GLY A 515 17.44 -6.10 -5.95
CA GLY A 515 16.91 -4.74 -6.00
C GLY A 515 16.63 -4.19 -4.60
N HIS A 516 16.01 -5.00 -3.72
CA HIS A 516 15.74 -4.62 -2.32
C HIS A 516 17.03 -4.38 -1.53
N VAL A 517 18.05 -5.22 -1.72
CA VAL A 517 19.36 -5.03 -1.06
C VAL A 517 19.98 -3.70 -1.51
N ILE A 518 19.98 -3.40 -2.82
CA ILE A 518 20.47 -2.13 -3.34
C ILE A 518 19.69 -0.96 -2.73
N PHE A 519 18.38 -1.06 -2.66
CA PHE A 519 17.52 -0.02 -2.09
C PHE A 519 17.82 0.22 -0.61
N VAL A 520 17.95 -0.84 0.18
CA VAL A 520 18.24 -0.72 1.63
C VAL A 520 19.65 -0.19 1.87
N ILE A 521 20.65 -0.62 1.09
CA ILE A 521 22.00 -0.04 1.15
C ILE A 521 21.95 1.46 0.82
N HIS A 522 21.22 1.83 -0.23
CA HIS A 522 21.07 3.24 -0.63
C HIS A 522 20.37 4.06 0.47
N PHE A 523 19.35 3.48 1.10
CA PHE A 523 18.65 4.07 2.25
C PHE A 523 19.60 4.29 3.44
N ILE A 524 20.45 3.31 3.76
CA ILE A 524 21.46 3.42 4.83
C ILE A 524 22.46 4.53 4.50
N LEU A 525 22.99 4.58 3.27
CA LEU A 525 23.90 5.65 2.83
C LEU A 525 23.26 7.03 2.95
N MET A 526 21.97 7.14 2.61
CA MET A 526 21.18 8.36 2.80
C MET A 526 21.12 8.76 4.28
N CYS A 527 20.78 7.81 5.17
CA CYS A 527 20.69 8.04 6.61
C CYS A 527 22.03 8.48 7.22
N LEU A 528 23.12 7.91 6.73
CA LEU A 528 24.49 8.27 7.15
C LEU A 528 24.97 9.57 6.50
N ARG A 529 24.17 10.22 5.67
CA ARG A 529 24.52 11.44 4.93
C ARG A 529 25.82 11.27 4.15
N TYR A 530 25.97 10.11 3.48
CA TYR A 530 27.16 9.80 2.71
C TYR A 530 27.34 10.73 1.52
N GLY A 531 28.59 11.13 1.24
CA GLY A 531 28.92 12.04 0.16
C GLY A 531 28.79 13.52 0.53
N HIS A 532 29.00 14.40 -0.46
CA HIS A 532 28.83 15.83 -0.25
C HIS A 532 27.37 16.23 -0.32
N LYS A 533 26.93 17.13 0.56
CA LYS A 533 25.61 17.75 0.46
C LYS A 533 25.55 18.52 -0.87
N LYS A 534 24.85 17.96 -1.82
CA LYS A 534 24.57 18.62 -3.11
C LYS A 534 23.27 19.39 -3.00
N ALA A 535 23.09 20.40 -3.86
CA ALA A 535 21.77 20.98 -4.08
C ALA A 535 20.81 19.83 -4.42
N PRO A 536 19.67 19.73 -3.76
CA PRO A 536 18.81 18.55 -3.87
C PRO A 536 18.29 18.40 -5.29
N THR A 537 18.62 17.27 -5.94
CA THR A 537 18.06 16.88 -7.24
C THR A 537 16.66 16.25 -7.12
N LEU A 538 16.24 15.92 -5.90
CA LEU A 538 14.95 15.29 -5.58
C LEU A 538 14.12 16.10 -4.60
N LEU A 539 14.58 17.27 -4.19
CA LEU A 539 13.91 18.10 -3.20
C LEU A 539 13.61 19.47 -3.78
N VAL A 540 12.41 19.97 -3.57
CA VAL A 540 12.18 21.41 -3.59
C VAL A 540 13.15 22.01 -2.57
N PRO A 541 13.97 23.01 -2.93
CA PRO A 541 14.85 23.64 -1.97
C PRO A 541 14.03 24.00 -0.74
N LYS A 542 14.48 23.56 0.45
CA LYS A 542 13.93 24.14 1.68
C LYS A 542 14.21 25.63 1.52
N VAL A 543 13.16 26.40 1.41
CA VAL A 543 13.30 27.85 1.48
C VAL A 543 13.96 28.10 2.83
N ASN A 544 15.23 28.42 2.81
CA ASN A 544 15.89 28.95 4.00
C ASN A 544 15.13 30.22 4.34
N ILE A 545 14.18 30.08 5.23
CA ILE A 545 13.49 31.24 5.79
C ILE A 545 14.51 31.87 6.75
N PRO A 546 15.16 32.98 6.38
CA PRO A 546 16.18 33.62 7.23
C PRO A 546 15.59 34.08 8.58
N PHE A 547 14.29 34.01 8.74
CA PHE A 547 13.48 34.69 9.73
C PHE A 547 13.22 33.99 11.06
N ILE A 548 13.66 32.75 11.25
CA ILE A 548 13.40 32.08 12.56
C ILE A 548 14.30 32.61 13.67
N LYS A 549 15.46 33.21 13.32
CA LYS A 549 16.31 33.87 14.33
C LYS A 549 15.83 35.29 14.67
N ASP A 550 15.21 35.98 13.73
CA ASP A 550 14.85 37.39 13.90
C ASP A 550 13.42 37.60 14.41
N ALA A 551 12.54 36.58 14.31
CA ALA A 551 11.19 36.69 14.88
C ALA A 551 11.16 36.81 16.42
N LYS A 552 12.23 36.46 17.13
CA LYS A 552 12.39 36.77 18.56
C LYS A 552 12.78 38.22 18.83
N VAL A 553 13.36 38.91 17.85
CA VAL A 553 13.72 40.31 17.97
C VAL A 553 12.52 41.22 17.68
N ALA A 554 11.74 40.89 16.66
CA ALA A 554 10.53 41.67 16.31
C ALA A 554 9.39 41.56 17.32
N SER A 555 9.29 40.47 18.09
CA SER A 555 8.30 40.37 19.18
C SER A 555 8.65 41.19 20.42
N ASN A 556 9.94 41.55 20.59
CA ASN A 556 10.36 42.42 21.70
C ASN A 556 10.27 43.90 21.37
N GLU A 557 10.18 44.28 20.09
CA GLU A 557 9.97 45.68 19.69
C GLU A 557 8.49 46.09 19.67
N LEU A 558 7.55 45.14 19.61
CA LEU A 558 6.10 45.39 19.66
C LEU A 558 5.50 45.32 21.09
N SER A 559 6.29 44.96 22.09
CA SER A 559 5.89 44.97 23.50
C SER A 559 6.36 46.19 24.27
N GLY A 560 6.90 47.19 23.57
CA GLY A 560 7.43 48.42 24.13
C GLY A 560 6.74 49.71 23.66
N VAL A 561 5.42 49.62 23.32
CA VAL A 561 4.59 50.83 23.13
C VAL A 561 3.30 50.68 23.93
#